data_2551b8c98f256f1c4646267c5228528b
#
_entry.id   2551b8c98f256f1c4646267c5228528b
#
_cell.length_a   1.000
_cell.length_b   1.000
_cell.length_c   1.000
_cell.angle_alpha   90.00
_cell.angle_beta   90.00
_cell.angle_gamma   90.00
#
_symmetry.space_group_name_H-M   'P 1'
#
loop_
_entity.id
_entity.type
_entity.pdbx_description
1 polymer ?
#
loop_
_entity_poly.entity_id
_entity_poly.type
_entity_poly.pdbx_seq_one_letter_code
_entity_poly.pdbx_strand_id
1 'polypeptide(L)'
;SSKRVGMMITVQAPASKSVSHRMVMGAALAQGDSVVSRVLESKDLERTMAILRGAGAGIVRTGEGEYAISGVGGQPHGGSVDPLSCDVHESGTTCRLLTAVLAAGMGRFRVHGAPRMHERPIGELTAALETLGVSFTFEGKPGFPPFVLKTCGLDGGEVGIGMDESSQYLSGVLLAAPLARAPLTVNIGGSKVVSWPYVGLTLQALENFGVPFSVERKEGGAWSA
;
A
#
# COMPACT_ATOMS: atom_id res chain seq x y z
N SER A 1 -20.86 29.04 1.35
CA SER A 1 -20.10 27.92 1.93
C SER A 1 -20.93 26.64 1.82
N SER A 2 -20.69 25.88 0.77
CA SER A 2 -21.30 24.56 0.57
C SER A 2 -20.63 23.59 1.57
N LYS A 3 -21.37 23.18 2.60
CA LYS A 3 -20.99 22.05 3.43
C LYS A 3 -21.02 20.80 2.53
N ARG A 4 -19.87 20.31 2.10
CA ARG A 4 -19.76 18.95 1.59
C ARG A 4 -20.13 18.02 2.74
N VAL A 5 -21.33 17.47 2.68
CA VAL A 5 -21.69 16.33 3.51
C VAL A 5 -20.78 15.20 3.07
N GLY A 6 -19.80 14.89 3.90
CA GLY A 6 -18.91 13.79 3.66
C GLY A 6 -19.73 12.49 3.60
N MET A 7 -19.78 11.87 2.43
CA MET A 7 -20.47 10.60 2.28
C MET A 7 -19.67 9.52 2.97
N MET A 8 -20.22 8.91 4.02
CA MET A 8 -19.62 7.78 4.71
C MET A 8 -19.74 6.54 3.82
N ILE A 9 -18.60 5.93 3.51
CA ILE A 9 -18.55 4.68 2.75
C ILE A 9 -18.51 3.51 3.73
N THR A 10 -19.43 2.56 3.56
CA THR A 10 -19.41 1.30 4.29
C THR A 10 -18.91 0.19 3.38
N VAL A 11 -17.82 -0.46 3.79
CA VAL A 11 -17.19 -1.53 3.04
C VAL A 11 -17.15 -2.80 3.90
N GLN A 12 -17.58 -3.92 3.32
CA GLN A 12 -17.47 -5.23 3.96
C GLN A 12 -16.24 -5.97 3.43
N ALA A 13 -15.34 -6.33 4.33
CA ALA A 13 -14.28 -7.27 4.02
C ALA A 13 -14.79 -8.69 4.30
N PRO A 14 -14.75 -9.62 3.33
CA PRO A 14 -14.87 -11.04 3.66
C PRO A 14 -13.80 -11.40 4.69
N ALA A 15 -14.07 -12.32 5.61
CA ALA A 15 -13.15 -12.73 6.67
C ALA A 15 -11.87 -13.37 6.09
N SER A 16 -11.01 -12.57 5.49
CA SER A 16 -9.77 -12.92 4.83
C SER A 16 -8.71 -11.90 5.20
N LYS A 17 -7.54 -12.37 5.58
CA LYS A 17 -6.38 -11.54 5.90
C LYS A 17 -5.99 -10.62 4.74
N SER A 18 -5.91 -11.18 3.53
CA SER A 18 -5.52 -10.46 2.32
C SER A 18 -6.49 -9.34 1.95
N VAL A 19 -7.80 -9.60 2.06
CA VAL A 19 -8.84 -8.60 1.81
C VAL A 19 -8.83 -7.55 2.91
N SER A 20 -8.70 -7.96 4.17
CA SER A 20 -8.71 -7.05 5.32
C SER A 20 -7.60 -6.01 5.23
N HIS A 21 -6.36 -6.39 4.91
CA HIS A 21 -5.26 -5.45 4.69
C HIS A 21 -5.59 -4.43 3.60
N ARG A 22 -6.09 -4.88 2.46
CA ARG A 22 -6.38 -4.01 1.32
C ARG A 22 -7.51 -3.03 1.59
N MET A 23 -8.57 -3.47 2.26
CA MET A 23 -9.70 -2.61 2.60
C MET A 23 -9.32 -1.57 3.65
N VAL A 24 -8.57 -1.95 4.66
CA VAL A 24 -8.06 -1.01 5.68
C VAL A 24 -7.11 0.02 5.06
N MET A 25 -6.20 -0.41 4.19
CA MET A 25 -5.31 0.52 3.48
C MET A 25 -6.08 1.47 2.57
N GLY A 26 -7.05 0.98 1.81
CA GLY A 26 -7.89 1.80 0.95
C GLY A 26 -8.64 2.86 1.74
N ALA A 27 -9.26 2.48 2.85
CA ALA A 27 -9.96 3.40 3.74
C ALA A 27 -9.02 4.45 4.37
N ALA A 28 -7.82 4.03 4.76
CA ALA A 28 -6.83 4.92 5.36
C ALA A 28 -6.26 5.96 4.37
N LEU A 29 -6.25 5.66 3.09
CA LEU A 29 -5.79 6.57 2.04
C LEU A 29 -6.90 7.46 1.49
N ALA A 30 -8.15 7.04 1.61
CA ALA A 30 -9.29 7.74 1.04
C ALA A 30 -9.52 9.11 1.68
N GLN A 31 -10.31 9.96 1.01
CA GLN A 31 -10.86 11.16 1.62
C GLN A 31 -12.10 10.80 2.41
N GLY A 32 -12.20 11.34 3.64
CA GLY A 32 -13.36 11.20 4.49
C GLY A 32 -13.34 9.94 5.34
N ASP A 33 -14.53 9.59 5.82
CA ASP A 33 -14.72 8.53 6.80
C ASP A 33 -15.29 7.29 6.16
N SER A 34 -14.83 6.13 6.63
CA SER A 34 -15.30 4.83 6.19
C SER A 34 -15.53 3.93 7.40
N VAL A 35 -16.45 2.99 7.25
CA VAL A 35 -16.60 1.86 8.17
C VAL A 35 -16.21 0.59 7.44
N VAL A 36 -15.22 -0.11 7.94
CA VAL A 36 -14.78 -1.39 7.39
C VAL A 36 -15.21 -2.49 8.36
N SER A 37 -16.05 -3.39 7.89
CA SER A 37 -16.59 -4.48 8.68
C SER A 37 -16.12 -5.85 8.18
N ARG A 38 -16.31 -6.88 9.01
CA ARG A 38 -15.86 -8.27 8.75
C ARG A 38 -14.36 -8.40 8.51
N VAL A 39 -13.60 -7.55 9.18
CA VAL A 39 -12.14 -7.62 9.16
C VAL A 39 -11.67 -8.84 9.93
N LEU A 40 -10.79 -9.63 9.33
CA LEU A 40 -10.09 -10.69 10.04
C LEU A 40 -8.98 -10.08 10.87
N GLU A 41 -9.22 -9.96 12.16
CA GLU A 41 -8.26 -9.39 13.10
C GLU A 41 -7.07 -10.34 13.26
N SER A 42 -5.87 -9.79 13.17
CA SER A 42 -4.60 -10.51 13.27
C SER A 42 -3.51 -9.58 13.76
N LYS A 43 -2.41 -10.16 14.25
CA LYS A 43 -1.21 -9.39 14.63
C LYS A 43 -0.63 -8.61 13.44
N ASP A 44 -0.66 -9.21 12.26
CA ASP A 44 -0.18 -8.56 11.04
C ASP A 44 -1.02 -7.32 10.70
N LEU A 45 -2.34 -7.43 10.79
CA LEU A 45 -3.23 -6.30 10.53
C LEU A 45 -3.07 -5.19 11.57
N GLU A 46 -2.83 -5.55 12.83
CA GLU A 46 -2.53 -4.56 13.88
C GLU A 46 -1.27 -3.75 13.55
N ARG A 47 -0.24 -4.37 13.00
CA ARG A 47 0.97 -3.67 12.54
C ARG A 47 0.66 -2.72 11.40
N THR A 48 -0.10 -3.16 10.41
CA THR A 48 -0.57 -2.31 9.31
C THR A 48 -1.32 -1.10 9.83
N MET A 49 -2.28 -1.29 10.73
CA MET A 49 -3.07 -0.20 11.30
C MET A 49 -2.22 0.75 12.14
N ALA A 50 -1.29 0.23 12.95
CA ALA A 50 -0.40 1.06 13.75
C ALA A 50 0.46 1.98 12.89
N ILE A 51 1.01 1.48 11.80
CA ILE A 51 1.80 2.28 10.85
C ILE A 51 0.93 3.34 10.16
N LEU A 52 -0.26 2.97 9.71
CA LEU A 52 -1.20 3.90 9.08
C LEU A 52 -1.64 5.01 10.04
N ARG A 53 -1.87 4.69 11.32
CA ARG A 53 -2.16 5.71 12.35
C ARG A 53 -0.98 6.66 12.53
N GLY A 54 0.23 6.14 12.58
CA GLY A 54 1.44 6.95 12.63
C GLY A 54 1.60 7.88 11.43
N ALA A 55 1.12 7.46 10.28
CA ALA A 55 1.15 8.22 9.03
C ALA A 55 -0.05 9.18 8.85
N GLY A 56 -0.92 9.29 9.85
CA GLY A 56 -1.98 10.29 9.90
C GLY A 56 -3.42 9.78 9.80
N ALA A 57 -3.65 8.48 9.54
CA ALA A 57 -4.99 7.94 9.48
C ALA A 57 -5.61 7.80 10.88
N GLY A 58 -6.90 8.11 10.99
CA GLY A 58 -7.67 7.81 12.19
C GLY A 58 -8.28 6.41 12.06
N ILE A 59 -7.92 5.50 12.94
CA ILE A 59 -8.44 4.12 12.93
C ILE A 59 -8.90 3.75 14.34
N VAL A 60 -10.20 3.53 14.50
CA VAL A 60 -10.83 3.19 15.78
C VAL A 60 -11.62 1.90 15.63
N ARG A 61 -11.35 0.94 16.50
CA ARG A 61 -12.13 -0.29 16.59
C ARG A 61 -13.49 0.01 17.22
N THR A 62 -14.56 -0.26 16.50
CA THR A 62 -15.94 0.01 16.95
C THR A 62 -16.67 -1.25 17.38
N GLY A 63 -16.14 -2.41 17.06
CA GLY A 63 -16.69 -3.71 17.40
C GLY A 63 -15.76 -4.82 16.93
N GLU A 64 -16.16 -6.05 17.12
CA GLU A 64 -15.40 -7.20 16.61
C GLU A 64 -15.34 -7.15 15.07
N GLY A 65 -14.13 -7.11 14.53
CA GLY A 65 -13.91 -7.01 13.08
C GLY A 65 -14.45 -5.75 12.43
N GLU A 66 -14.75 -4.69 13.19
CA GLU A 66 -15.28 -3.45 12.66
C GLU A 66 -14.44 -2.25 13.10
N TYR A 67 -14.11 -1.40 12.13
CA TYR A 67 -13.27 -0.22 12.32
C TYR A 67 -13.86 1.01 11.64
N ALA A 68 -13.91 2.10 12.38
CA ALA A 68 -14.16 3.43 11.82
C ALA A 68 -12.81 4.03 11.40
N ILE A 69 -12.68 4.39 10.14
CA ILE A 69 -11.43 4.88 9.57
C ILE A 69 -11.64 6.25 8.95
N SER A 70 -10.88 7.23 9.45
CA SER A 70 -10.75 8.55 8.82
C SER A 70 -9.48 8.55 7.99
N GLY A 71 -9.63 8.64 6.68
CA GLY A 71 -8.52 8.59 5.75
C GLY A 71 -7.67 9.86 5.76
N VAL A 72 -6.44 9.74 5.29
CA VAL A 72 -5.50 10.88 5.19
C VAL A 72 -5.86 11.83 4.04
N GLY A 73 -6.78 11.44 3.17
CA GLY A 73 -7.22 12.27 2.05
C GLY A 73 -6.15 12.43 0.96
N GLY A 74 -5.28 11.45 0.81
CA GLY A 74 -4.20 11.48 -0.15
C GLY A 74 -2.91 10.91 0.42
N GLN A 75 -1.92 11.76 0.71
CA GLN A 75 -0.59 11.32 1.07
C GLN A 75 -0.45 10.96 2.56
N PRO A 76 0.02 9.75 2.89
CA PRO A 76 0.48 9.46 4.25
C PRO A 76 1.70 10.30 4.60
N HIS A 77 1.78 10.71 5.87
CA HIS A 77 2.83 11.61 6.37
C HIS A 77 3.89 10.88 7.17
N GLY A 78 5.14 11.03 6.74
CA GLY A 78 6.31 10.59 7.48
C GLY A 78 6.97 11.70 8.29
N GLY A 79 8.14 11.42 8.83
CA GLY A 79 8.94 12.40 9.53
C GLY A 79 9.61 13.40 8.58
N SER A 80 9.87 14.60 9.07
CA SER A 80 10.57 15.64 8.28
C SER A 80 12.09 15.51 8.42
N VAL A 81 12.60 15.31 9.60
CA VAL A 81 14.01 15.08 9.92
C VAL A 81 14.20 13.65 10.37
N ASP A 82 13.57 13.30 11.49
CA ASP A 82 13.59 11.92 11.98
C ASP A 82 12.55 11.09 11.26
N PRO A 83 12.89 9.90 10.73
CA PRO A 83 11.94 9.05 10.06
C PRO A 83 10.82 8.57 10.99
N LEU A 84 9.59 8.47 10.46
CA LEU A 84 8.53 7.73 11.12
C LEU A 84 8.93 6.26 11.21
N SER A 85 8.96 5.72 12.41
CA SER A 85 9.26 4.29 12.62
C SER A 85 8.08 3.44 12.18
N CYS A 86 8.33 2.53 11.25
CA CYS A 86 7.35 1.63 10.67
C CYS A 86 7.77 0.19 10.97
N ASP A 87 7.40 -0.31 12.15
CA ASP A 87 7.71 -1.67 12.58
C ASP A 87 6.70 -2.66 11.98
N VAL A 88 7.14 -3.39 10.97
CA VAL A 88 6.33 -4.43 10.32
C VAL A 88 6.40 -5.78 11.05
N HIS A 89 7.25 -5.88 12.07
CA HIS A 89 7.49 -7.09 12.85
C HIS A 89 7.84 -8.29 11.96
N GLU A 90 6.99 -9.34 11.92
CA GLU A 90 7.18 -10.51 11.07
C GLU A 90 6.23 -10.54 9.86
N SER A 91 5.45 -9.47 9.64
CA SER A 91 4.46 -9.41 8.57
C SER A 91 5.08 -9.02 7.22
N GLY A 92 5.31 -10.01 6.38
CA GLY A 92 5.73 -9.79 4.99
C GLY A 92 4.67 -9.05 4.16
N THR A 93 3.39 -9.33 4.39
CA THR A 93 2.29 -8.63 3.73
C THR A 93 2.32 -7.14 4.07
N THR A 94 2.41 -6.79 5.35
CA THR A 94 2.53 -5.40 5.81
C THR A 94 3.72 -4.71 5.15
N CYS A 95 4.90 -5.34 5.17
CA CYS A 95 6.11 -4.77 4.60
C CYS A 95 5.95 -4.47 3.10
N ARG A 96 5.47 -5.42 2.32
CA ARG A 96 5.37 -5.30 0.86
C ARG A 96 4.29 -4.33 0.41
N LEU A 97 3.11 -4.37 1.03
CA LEU A 97 2.02 -3.46 0.67
C LEU A 97 2.29 -2.05 1.16
N LEU A 98 2.71 -1.88 2.42
CA LEU A 98 2.92 -0.55 2.99
C LEU A 98 4.12 0.18 2.41
N THR A 99 5.19 -0.50 2.05
CA THR A 99 6.34 0.18 1.44
C THR A 99 5.93 1.00 0.21
N ALA A 100 5.12 0.43 -0.68
CA ALA A 100 4.61 1.15 -1.84
C ALA A 100 3.66 2.29 -1.45
N VAL A 101 2.74 2.04 -0.53
CA VAL A 101 1.76 3.03 -0.06
C VAL A 101 2.45 4.21 0.63
N LEU A 102 3.42 3.96 1.49
CA LEU A 102 4.20 5.00 2.16
C LEU A 102 5.07 5.78 1.17
N ALA A 103 5.57 5.13 0.13
CA ALA A 103 6.33 5.79 -0.94
C ALA A 103 5.51 6.84 -1.70
N ALA A 104 4.18 6.68 -1.77
CA ALA A 104 3.28 7.68 -2.31
C ALA A 104 3.02 8.86 -1.36
N GLY A 105 3.55 8.81 -0.17
CA GLY A 105 3.38 9.82 0.88
C GLY A 105 4.33 10.99 0.78
N MET A 106 4.53 11.63 1.93
CA MET A 106 5.41 12.77 2.09
C MET A 106 6.28 12.60 3.33
N GLY A 107 7.60 12.69 3.17
CA GLY A 107 8.52 12.64 4.29
C GLY A 107 9.40 11.39 4.32
N ARG A 108 9.86 11.03 5.51
CA ARG A 108 10.78 9.93 5.75
C ARG A 108 10.10 8.83 6.57
N PHE A 109 10.29 7.61 6.13
CA PHE A 109 9.74 6.41 6.78
C PHE A 109 10.87 5.39 6.95
N ARG A 110 11.06 4.90 8.16
CA ARG A 110 11.98 3.82 8.43
C ARG A 110 11.22 2.50 8.54
N VAL A 111 11.41 1.63 7.58
CA VAL A 111 10.80 0.29 7.57
C VAL A 111 11.78 -0.70 8.18
N HIS A 112 11.34 -1.34 9.25
CA HIS A 112 12.12 -2.33 9.98
C HIS A 112 11.20 -3.39 10.58
N GLY A 113 11.76 -4.48 11.04
CA GLY A 113 10.99 -5.55 11.65
C GLY A 113 11.86 -6.48 12.49
N ALA A 114 11.35 -7.68 12.74
CA ALA A 114 12.09 -8.74 13.39
C ALA A 114 13.31 -9.17 12.53
N PRO A 115 14.33 -9.80 13.12
CA PRO A 115 15.55 -10.20 12.37
C PRO A 115 15.25 -11.00 11.10
N ARG A 116 14.26 -11.87 11.10
CA ARG A 116 13.82 -12.64 9.93
C ARG A 116 13.31 -11.78 8.77
N MET A 117 12.69 -10.64 9.07
CA MET A 117 12.26 -9.70 8.04
C MET A 117 13.44 -9.08 7.30
N HIS A 118 14.56 -8.89 7.98
CA HIS A 118 15.76 -8.32 7.40
C HIS A 118 16.48 -9.29 6.43
N GLU A 119 16.06 -10.54 6.39
CA GLU A 119 16.55 -11.57 5.46
C GLU A 119 15.63 -11.75 4.24
N ARG A 120 14.50 -11.05 4.19
CA ARG A 120 13.52 -11.17 3.10
C ARG A 120 13.70 -10.06 2.07
N PRO A 121 13.95 -10.41 0.78
CA PRO A 121 14.24 -9.42 -0.25
C PRO A 121 13.01 -8.55 -0.55
N ILE A 122 13.26 -7.28 -0.85
CA ILE A 122 12.27 -6.30 -1.30
C ILE A 122 12.82 -5.44 -2.45
N GLY A 123 13.98 -5.77 -2.96
CA GLY A 123 14.72 -4.97 -3.93
C GLY A 123 14.00 -4.71 -5.24
N GLU A 124 13.22 -5.66 -5.72
CA GLU A 124 12.42 -5.47 -6.94
C GLU A 124 11.40 -4.35 -6.77
N LEU A 125 10.69 -4.31 -5.64
CA LEU A 125 9.75 -3.24 -5.33
C LEU A 125 10.45 -1.89 -5.15
N THR A 126 11.53 -1.85 -4.37
CA THR A 126 12.25 -0.59 -4.11
C THR A 126 12.86 -0.02 -5.39
N ALA A 127 13.41 -0.86 -6.26
CA ALA A 127 13.94 -0.44 -7.56
C ALA A 127 12.83 0.16 -8.45
N ALA A 128 11.65 -0.44 -8.48
CA ALA A 128 10.51 0.12 -9.22
C ALA A 128 10.10 1.49 -8.65
N LEU A 129 10.02 1.64 -7.34
CA LEU A 129 9.66 2.91 -6.70
C LEU A 129 10.74 3.99 -6.89
N GLU A 130 12.01 3.62 -6.95
CA GLU A 130 13.10 4.56 -7.28
C GLU A 130 12.90 5.19 -8.67
N THR A 131 12.40 4.45 -9.64
CA THR A 131 12.07 4.99 -10.97
C THR A 131 10.96 6.04 -10.92
N LEU A 132 10.18 6.07 -9.86
CA LEU A 132 9.10 7.01 -9.61
C LEU A 132 9.50 8.17 -8.69
N GLY A 133 10.79 8.33 -8.42
CA GLY A 133 11.33 9.47 -7.68
C GLY A 133 11.52 9.27 -6.18
N VAL A 134 11.36 8.05 -5.68
CA VAL A 134 11.55 7.72 -4.26
C VAL A 134 13.01 7.35 -3.98
N SER A 135 13.55 7.81 -2.87
CA SER A 135 14.91 7.48 -2.43
C SER A 135 14.90 6.43 -1.32
N PHE A 136 15.77 5.44 -1.43
CA PHE A 136 15.95 4.39 -0.42
C PHE A 136 17.39 4.38 0.10
N THR A 137 17.53 4.34 1.41
CA THR A 137 18.82 4.13 2.10
C THR A 137 18.74 2.85 2.90
N PHE A 138 19.45 1.83 2.46
CA PHE A 138 19.50 0.54 3.15
C PHE A 138 20.53 0.60 4.27
N GLU A 139 20.13 0.17 5.47
CA GLU A 139 21.02 0.17 6.65
C GLU A 139 21.97 -1.03 6.68
N GLY A 140 21.59 -2.12 6.02
CA GLY A 140 22.38 -3.33 5.88
C GLY A 140 22.56 -3.69 4.41
N LYS A 141 22.17 -4.90 4.04
CA LYS A 141 22.29 -5.38 2.67
C LYS A 141 21.33 -4.65 1.73
N PRO A 142 21.79 -4.08 0.60
CA PRO A 142 20.91 -3.47 -0.39
C PRO A 142 19.80 -4.40 -0.85
N GLY A 143 18.57 -3.88 -0.93
CA GLY A 143 17.39 -4.64 -1.31
C GLY A 143 16.74 -5.43 -0.17
N PHE A 144 17.15 -5.17 1.07
CA PHE A 144 16.59 -5.81 2.26
C PHE A 144 16.27 -4.78 3.35
N PRO A 145 15.20 -4.98 4.15
CA PRO A 145 15.03 -4.20 5.37
C PRO A 145 16.23 -4.41 6.33
N PRO A 146 16.51 -3.47 7.25
CA PRO A 146 15.82 -2.21 7.42
C PRO A 146 16.29 -1.16 6.42
N PHE A 147 15.41 -0.24 6.09
CA PHE A 147 15.73 0.89 5.22
C PHE A 147 14.94 2.13 5.59
N VAL A 148 15.44 3.29 5.17
CA VAL A 148 14.72 4.56 5.21
C VAL A 148 14.33 4.92 3.80
N LEU A 149 13.04 5.15 3.56
CA LEU A 149 12.58 5.76 2.32
C LEU A 149 12.27 7.24 2.55
N LYS A 150 12.66 8.06 1.59
CA LYS A 150 12.37 9.47 1.54
C LYS A 150 11.57 9.76 0.28
N THR A 151 10.45 10.44 0.44
CA THR A 151 9.53 10.67 -0.67
C THR A 151 8.87 12.04 -0.60
N CYS A 152 8.57 12.59 -1.77
CA CYS A 152 7.69 13.74 -1.98
C CYS A 152 6.49 13.34 -2.86
N GLY A 153 6.08 12.09 -2.82
CA GLY A 153 5.05 11.50 -3.66
C GLY A 153 5.64 10.71 -4.83
N LEU A 154 4.78 10.02 -5.56
CA LEU A 154 5.15 9.26 -6.74
C LEU A 154 5.01 10.11 -8.00
N ASP A 155 5.98 10.05 -8.89
CA ASP A 155 5.86 10.58 -10.23
C ASP A 155 4.83 9.75 -11.03
N GLY A 156 4.11 10.39 -11.94
CA GLY A 156 3.28 9.70 -12.91
C GLY A 156 4.11 9.11 -14.06
N GLY A 157 3.44 8.56 -15.04
CA GLY A 157 4.05 7.96 -16.21
C GLY A 157 3.95 6.45 -16.21
N GLU A 158 5.06 5.75 -16.37
CA GLU A 158 5.09 4.29 -16.45
C GLU A 158 6.05 3.68 -15.44
N VAL A 159 5.67 2.54 -14.89
CA VAL A 159 6.51 1.70 -14.05
C VAL A 159 6.33 0.24 -14.42
N GLY A 160 7.42 -0.50 -14.45
CA GLY A 160 7.40 -1.95 -14.61
C GLY A 160 7.51 -2.65 -13.26
N ILE A 161 6.69 -3.66 -13.04
CA ILE A 161 6.77 -4.52 -11.87
C ILE A 161 6.60 -5.97 -12.28
N GLY A 162 7.50 -6.84 -11.82
CA GLY A 162 7.38 -8.27 -12.02
C GLY A 162 6.50 -8.93 -10.97
N MET A 163 5.97 -10.11 -11.31
CA MET A 163 5.21 -10.96 -10.39
C MET A 163 5.97 -12.23 -9.99
N ASP A 164 7.22 -12.38 -10.41
CA ASP A 164 7.98 -13.62 -10.21
C ASP A 164 8.33 -13.87 -8.74
N GLU A 165 8.65 -12.81 -7.99
CA GLU A 165 8.93 -12.91 -6.55
C GLU A 165 7.65 -12.86 -5.72
N SER A 166 6.79 -11.89 -5.97
CA SER A 166 5.56 -11.70 -5.20
C SER A 166 4.53 -10.84 -5.92
N SER A 167 3.29 -11.33 -5.97
CA SER A 167 2.14 -10.53 -6.42
C SER A 167 1.82 -9.34 -5.48
N GLN A 168 2.34 -9.36 -4.26
CA GLN A 168 2.14 -8.28 -3.28
C GLN A 168 2.89 -7.01 -3.68
N TYR A 169 3.98 -7.10 -4.42
CA TYR A 169 4.66 -5.93 -4.97
C TYR A 169 3.75 -5.17 -5.93
N LEU A 170 3.13 -5.88 -6.86
CA LEU A 170 2.16 -5.29 -7.77
C LEU A 170 0.96 -4.72 -7.02
N SER A 171 0.41 -5.47 -6.06
CA SER A 171 -0.71 -5.00 -5.24
C SER A 171 -0.38 -3.70 -4.51
N GLY A 172 0.81 -3.60 -3.93
CA GLY A 172 1.27 -2.38 -3.27
C GLY A 172 1.34 -1.18 -4.21
N VAL A 173 1.92 -1.37 -5.38
CA VAL A 173 2.01 -0.31 -6.40
C VAL A 173 0.63 0.11 -6.89
N LEU A 174 -0.29 -0.83 -7.10
CA LEU A 174 -1.66 -0.52 -7.51
C LEU A 174 -2.42 0.27 -6.44
N LEU A 175 -2.23 -0.05 -5.16
CA LEU A 175 -2.82 0.73 -4.06
C LEU A 175 -2.26 2.14 -3.97
N ALA A 176 -0.98 2.31 -4.29
CA ALA A 176 -0.30 3.60 -4.26
C ALA A 176 -0.56 4.47 -5.51
N ALA A 177 -0.82 3.84 -6.65
CA ALA A 177 -0.94 4.50 -7.95
C ALA A 177 -1.93 5.68 -7.98
N PRO A 178 -3.13 5.60 -7.33
CA PRO A 178 -4.06 6.71 -7.30
C PRO A 178 -3.52 7.98 -6.63
N LEU A 179 -2.49 7.85 -5.81
CA LEU A 179 -1.87 8.97 -5.08
C LEU A 179 -0.73 9.62 -5.87
N ALA A 180 -0.35 9.08 -7.02
CA ALA A 180 0.68 9.66 -7.87
C ALA A 180 0.29 11.05 -8.36
N ARG A 181 1.30 11.90 -8.62
CA ARG A 181 1.10 13.29 -9.06
C ARG A 181 0.46 13.43 -10.44
N ALA A 182 0.54 12.38 -11.24
CA ALA A 182 -0.06 12.26 -12.56
C ALA A 182 -0.47 10.81 -12.80
N PRO A 183 -1.29 10.50 -13.82
CA PRO A 183 -1.69 9.14 -14.11
C PRO A 183 -0.49 8.20 -14.23
N LEU A 184 -0.60 7.03 -13.60
CA LEU A 184 0.43 6.02 -13.56
C LEU A 184 -0.04 4.76 -14.29
N THR A 185 0.74 4.33 -15.26
CA THR A 185 0.56 3.04 -15.95
C THR A 185 1.52 2.02 -15.35
N VAL A 186 0.98 0.92 -14.86
CA VAL A 186 1.76 -0.18 -14.31
C VAL A 186 1.87 -1.29 -15.33
N ASN A 187 3.08 -1.53 -15.84
CA ASN A 187 3.37 -2.62 -16.77
C ASN A 187 3.73 -3.87 -15.97
N ILE A 188 2.93 -4.91 -16.15
CA ILE A 188 3.06 -6.16 -15.40
C ILE A 188 3.92 -7.12 -16.22
N GLY A 189 5.10 -7.45 -15.69
CA GLY A 189 6.02 -8.41 -16.28
C GLY A 189 6.06 -9.72 -15.51
N GLY A 190 6.78 -10.69 -16.06
CA GLY A 190 7.04 -11.98 -15.42
C GLY A 190 6.61 -13.16 -16.28
N SER A 191 7.35 -14.26 -16.16
CA SER A 191 7.11 -15.49 -16.91
C SER A 191 6.11 -16.42 -16.24
N LYS A 192 5.79 -16.18 -14.98
CA LYS A 192 4.86 -16.98 -14.18
C LYS A 192 3.61 -16.18 -13.85
N VAL A 193 2.44 -16.78 -14.11
CA VAL A 193 1.16 -16.26 -13.63
C VAL A 193 1.06 -16.62 -12.14
N VAL A 194 1.66 -15.79 -11.28
CA VAL A 194 1.64 -16.02 -9.83
C VAL A 194 0.50 -15.20 -9.23
N SER A 195 -0.45 -15.90 -8.60
CA SER A 195 -1.42 -15.29 -7.67
C SER A 195 -2.25 -14.12 -8.22
N TRP A 196 -2.73 -14.20 -9.47
CA TRP A 196 -3.69 -13.25 -10.04
C TRP A 196 -4.90 -12.96 -9.12
N PRO A 197 -5.45 -13.94 -8.37
CA PRO A 197 -6.54 -13.66 -7.44
C PRO A 197 -6.22 -12.54 -6.44
N TYR A 198 -4.98 -12.41 -5.96
CA TYR A 198 -4.58 -11.33 -5.06
C TYR A 198 -4.55 -9.96 -5.75
N VAL A 199 -4.19 -9.92 -7.01
CA VAL A 199 -4.29 -8.69 -7.84
C VAL A 199 -5.75 -8.29 -7.99
N GLY A 200 -6.63 -9.25 -8.28
CA GLY A 200 -8.08 -9.04 -8.34
C GLY A 200 -8.66 -8.46 -7.06
N LEU A 201 -8.21 -8.93 -5.89
CA LEU A 201 -8.61 -8.37 -4.60
C LEU A 201 -8.20 -6.90 -4.44
N THR A 202 -7.04 -6.53 -4.95
CA THR A 202 -6.56 -5.14 -4.92
C THR A 202 -7.40 -4.25 -5.83
N LEU A 203 -7.70 -4.69 -7.05
CA LEU A 203 -8.57 -3.97 -7.98
C LEU A 203 -9.98 -3.79 -7.41
N GLN A 204 -10.50 -4.82 -6.73
CA GLN A 204 -11.79 -4.75 -6.04
C GLN A 204 -11.77 -3.70 -4.93
N ALA A 205 -10.69 -3.62 -4.17
CA ALA A 205 -10.53 -2.59 -3.14
C ALA A 205 -10.54 -1.19 -3.74
N LEU A 206 -9.81 -0.96 -4.83
CA LEU A 206 -9.81 0.33 -5.54
C LEU A 206 -11.21 0.70 -6.04
N GLU A 207 -11.93 -0.25 -6.60
CA GLU A 207 -13.31 -0.05 -7.06
C GLU A 207 -14.23 0.32 -5.90
N ASN A 208 -14.14 -0.35 -4.76
CA ASN A 208 -14.92 -0.06 -3.56
C ASN A 208 -14.72 1.37 -3.02
N PHE A 209 -13.54 1.94 -3.23
CA PHE A 209 -13.22 3.32 -2.85
C PHE A 209 -13.36 4.32 -4.00
N GLY A 210 -13.97 3.92 -5.10
CA GLY A 210 -14.31 4.79 -6.22
C GLY A 210 -13.12 5.24 -7.07
N VAL A 211 -12.03 4.49 -7.05
CA VAL A 211 -10.84 4.80 -7.86
C VAL A 211 -11.04 4.31 -9.28
N PRO A 212 -10.99 5.18 -10.29
CA PRO A 212 -11.06 4.76 -11.68
C PRO A 212 -9.75 4.11 -12.12
N PHE A 213 -9.84 2.98 -12.79
CA PHE A 213 -8.71 2.31 -13.42
C PHE A 213 -9.15 1.54 -14.67
N SER A 214 -8.19 1.21 -15.51
CA SER A 214 -8.39 0.32 -16.65
C SER A 214 -7.31 -0.75 -16.66
N VAL A 215 -7.64 -1.93 -17.18
CA VAL A 215 -6.70 -3.04 -17.34
C VAL A 215 -6.67 -3.43 -18.81
N GLU A 216 -5.48 -3.44 -19.42
CA GLU A 216 -5.30 -3.77 -20.82
C GLU A 216 -4.30 -4.93 -20.97
N ARG A 217 -4.58 -5.81 -21.91
CA ARG A 217 -3.64 -6.84 -22.32
C ARG A 217 -2.90 -6.38 -23.56
N LYS A 218 -1.58 -6.26 -23.46
CA LYS A 218 -0.73 -5.90 -24.61
C LYS A 218 -0.48 -7.13 -25.49
N GLU A 219 -0.24 -6.89 -26.79
CA GLU A 219 0.25 -7.92 -27.71
C GLU A 219 1.53 -8.54 -27.14
N GLY A 220 1.61 -9.88 -27.16
CA GLY A 220 2.72 -10.61 -26.55
C GLY A 220 2.48 -11.14 -25.13
N GLY A 221 1.29 -10.94 -24.57
CA GLY A 221 0.88 -11.52 -23.29
C GLY A 221 1.19 -10.72 -22.03
N ALA A 222 1.80 -9.53 -22.15
CA ALA A 222 1.98 -8.61 -21.04
C ALA A 222 0.68 -7.88 -20.67
N TRP A 223 0.51 -7.55 -19.39
CA TRP A 223 -0.63 -6.80 -18.88
C TRP A 223 -0.21 -5.41 -18.42
N SER A 224 -1.11 -4.43 -18.49
CA SER A 224 -0.95 -3.11 -17.90
C SER A 224 -2.21 -2.69 -17.15
N ALA A 225 -2.06 -1.92 -16.12
CA ALA A 225 -3.14 -1.37 -15.32
C ALA A 225 -2.87 0.10 -14.93
#